data_85ed4f86ee0539cb5a7c2f97b626042b
#
_entry.id   85ed4f86ee0539cb5a7c2f97b626042b
#
_cell.length_a   1.000
_cell.length_b   1.000
_cell.length_c   1.000
_cell.angle_alpha   90.00
_cell.angle_beta   90.00
_cell.angle_gamma   90.00
#
_symmetry.space_group_name_H-M   'P 1'
#
loop_
_entity.id
_entity.type
_entity.pdbx_description
1 polymer ?
#
loop_
_entity_poly.entity_id
_entity_poly.type
_entity_poly.pdbx_seq_one_letter_code
_entity_poly.pdbx_strand_id
1 'polypeptide(L)'
;QMCIRDSIVMGDLNISPQDIDIGIGEENKKRWLRSGKCSFLPEEREMLKELTDWGLHDSYRTLFPEKNDEFSWFDYRSKGFEDTPKRGLRIDHIWVTKKLNAKIKDCGIDYDIRGMDKPSDHAPIWTLFDL
;
A
#
# COMPACT_ATOMS: atom_id res chain seq x y z
N GLN A 1 5.49 -26.08 18.35
CA GLN A 1 4.94 -25.00 17.56
C GLN A 1 3.86 -24.23 18.29
N MET A 2 3.93 -23.01 18.20
CA MET A 2 2.96 -22.15 18.80
C MET A 2 1.70 -22.03 17.99
N CYS A 3 0.60 -21.82 18.67
CA CYS A 3 -0.62 -21.43 18.00
C CYS A 3 -0.47 -20.01 17.52
N ILE A 4 -0.41 -19.85 16.22
CA ILE A 4 -0.42 -18.52 15.62
C ILE A 4 -1.85 -18.03 15.70
N ARG A 5 -2.05 -16.97 16.43
CA ARG A 5 -3.36 -16.33 16.49
C ARG A 5 -3.54 -15.48 15.25
N ASP A 6 -4.77 -15.28 14.88
CA ASP A 6 -5.08 -14.39 13.79
C ASP A 6 -4.65 -12.96 14.15
N SER A 7 -3.92 -12.33 13.26
CA SER A 7 -3.36 -11.00 13.51
C SER A 7 -3.52 -10.11 12.30
N ILE A 8 -3.69 -8.83 12.58
CA ILE A 8 -3.75 -7.78 11.57
C ILE A 8 -2.73 -6.73 11.94
N VAL A 9 -1.86 -6.38 10.98
CA VAL A 9 -0.94 -5.25 11.08
C VAL A 9 -1.37 -4.25 10.05
N MET A 10 -1.76 -3.05 10.47
CA MET A 10 -2.29 -2.07 9.53
C MET A 10 -1.84 -0.66 9.87
N GLY A 11 -1.80 0.19 8.86
CA GLY A 11 -1.45 1.59 8.98
C GLY A 11 -0.52 2.07 7.88
N ASP A 12 0.03 3.25 8.10
CA ASP A 12 1.01 3.86 7.22
C ASP A 12 2.39 3.27 7.52
N LEU A 13 2.83 2.33 6.68
CA LEU A 13 4.15 1.74 6.81
C LEU A 13 5.20 2.52 6.03
N ASN A 14 4.76 3.48 5.24
CA ASN A 14 5.61 4.36 4.43
C ASN A 14 6.48 3.59 3.44
N ILE A 15 6.01 2.44 2.97
CA ILE A 15 6.74 1.56 2.05
C ILE A 15 5.81 1.09 0.94
N SER A 16 6.27 1.22 -0.31
CA SER A 16 5.62 0.61 -1.48
C SER A 16 6.29 -0.74 -1.74
N PRO A 17 5.61 -1.87 -1.52
CA PRO A 17 6.26 -3.18 -1.54
C PRO A 17 6.78 -3.62 -2.91
N GLN A 18 6.10 -3.24 -3.97
CA GLN A 18 6.41 -3.67 -5.33
C GLN A 18 6.44 -2.48 -6.28
N ASP A 19 7.03 -2.67 -7.45
CA ASP A 19 7.10 -1.61 -8.45
C ASP A 19 5.72 -1.17 -8.94
N ILE A 20 4.75 -2.06 -8.98
CA ILE A 20 3.37 -1.72 -9.34
C ILE A 20 2.67 -0.83 -8.31
N ASP A 21 3.26 -0.69 -7.12
CA ASP A 21 2.77 0.22 -6.08
C ASP A 21 3.34 1.63 -6.20
N ILE A 22 4.24 1.84 -7.17
CA ILE A 22 4.90 3.13 -7.41
C ILE A 22 4.33 3.75 -8.67
N GLY A 23 3.55 4.82 -8.51
CA GLY A 23 2.88 5.48 -9.61
C GLY A 23 3.31 6.93 -9.83
N ILE A 24 4.54 7.27 -9.47
CA ILE A 24 5.05 8.65 -9.61
C ILE A 24 5.83 8.88 -10.91
N GLY A 25 5.95 7.88 -11.76
CA GLY A 25 6.70 7.93 -13.02
C GLY A 25 8.16 7.52 -12.84
N GLU A 26 8.77 6.99 -13.91
CA GLU A 26 10.12 6.45 -13.86
C GLU A 26 11.18 7.49 -13.48
N GLU A 27 11.06 8.71 -13.98
CA GLU A 27 12.00 9.79 -13.67
C GLU A 27 12.01 10.12 -12.18
N ASN A 28 10.84 10.28 -11.57
CA ASN A 28 10.71 10.56 -10.15
C ASN A 28 11.17 9.38 -9.31
N LYS A 29 10.85 8.16 -9.74
CA LYS A 29 11.30 6.94 -9.06
C LYS A 29 12.81 6.88 -8.98
N LYS A 30 13.50 7.11 -10.12
CA LYS A 30 14.96 7.12 -10.17
C LYS A 30 15.55 8.21 -9.29
N ARG A 31 14.96 9.40 -9.30
CA ARG A 31 15.42 10.53 -8.49
C ARG A 31 15.30 10.23 -6.99
N TRP A 32 14.20 9.62 -6.57
CA TRP A 32 13.99 9.23 -5.18
C TRP A 32 15.02 8.21 -4.72
N LEU A 33 15.30 7.21 -5.54
CA LEU A 33 16.31 6.20 -5.23
C LEU A 33 17.70 6.82 -5.10
N ARG A 34 18.06 7.73 -5.99
CA ARG A 34 19.36 8.42 -5.93
C ARG A 34 19.51 9.29 -4.69
N SER A 35 18.44 9.95 -4.26
CA SER A 35 18.49 10.85 -3.12
C SER A 35 18.28 10.15 -1.79
N GLY A 36 17.98 8.84 -1.79
CA GLY A 36 17.75 8.09 -0.58
C GLY A 36 16.41 8.38 0.10
N LYS A 37 15.43 8.89 -0.63
CA LYS A 37 14.09 9.11 -0.08
C LYS A 37 13.42 7.80 0.29
N CYS A 38 12.69 7.80 1.41
CA CYS A 38 11.97 6.62 1.85
C CYS A 38 10.81 6.28 0.91
N SER A 39 10.30 5.11 1.05
CA SER A 39 9.10 4.46 0.52
C SER A 39 9.38 3.24 -0.35
N PHE A 40 10.48 3.18 -1.07
CA PHE A 40 10.78 1.97 -1.85
C PHE A 40 12.27 1.68 -1.94
N LEU A 41 13.01 2.10 -0.93
CA LEU A 41 14.42 1.72 -0.83
C LEU A 41 14.55 0.21 -0.65
N PRO A 42 15.61 -0.41 -1.18
CA PRO A 42 15.79 -1.87 -1.04
C PRO A 42 15.74 -2.37 0.41
N GLU A 43 16.36 -1.64 1.34
CA GLU A 43 16.35 -2.00 2.75
C GLU A 43 14.96 -1.93 3.38
N GLU A 44 14.10 -1.01 2.90
CA GLU A 44 12.72 -0.93 3.38
C GLU A 44 11.89 -2.12 2.89
N ARG A 45 12.08 -2.50 1.64
CA ARG A 45 11.41 -3.68 1.08
C ARG A 45 11.86 -4.97 1.74
N GLU A 46 13.12 -5.02 2.16
CA GLU A 46 13.65 -6.17 2.90
C GLU A 46 12.93 -6.33 4.25
N MET A 47 12.60 -5.23 4.93
CA MET A 47 11.83 -5.26 6.16
C MET A 47 10.43 -5.85 5.93
N LEU A 48 9.77 -5.47 4.85
CA LEU A 48 8.46 -6.04 4.51
C LEU A 48 8.56 -7.52 4.19
N LYS A 49 9.66 -7.94 3.57
CA LYS A 49 9.89 -9.35 3.28
C LYS A 49 9.94 -10.16 4.58
N GLU A 50 10.49 -9.59 5.65
CA GLU A 50 10.50 -10.25 6.95
C GLU A 50 9.08 -10.49 7.47
N LEU A 51 8.16 -9.55 7.26
CA LEU A 51 6.76 -9.73 7.64
C LEU A 51 6.12 -10.88 6.84
N THR A 52 6.41 -10.94 5.56
CA THR A 52 5.93 -12.03 4.70
C THR A 52 6.48 -13.37 5.15
N ASP A 53 7.77 -13.44 5.46
CA ASP A 53 8.41 -14.66 5.93
C ASP A 53 7.84 -15.12 7.28
N TRP A 54 7.41 -14.16 8.12
CA TRP A 54 6.78 -14.46 9.40
C TRP A 54 5.34 -15.01 9.22
N GLY A 55 4.72 -14.81 8.07
CA GLY A 55 3.39 -15.35 7.76
C GLY A 55 2.30 -14.32 7.55
N LEU A 56 2.66 -13.06 7.34
CA LEU A 56 1.68 -12.01 7.02
C LEU A 56 1.54 -11.83 5.52
N HIS A 57 0.33 -11.52 5.09
CA HIS A 57 -0.01 -11.34 3.68
C HIS A 57 -0.60 -9.96 3.45
N ASP A 58 -0.19 -9.31 2.38
CA ASP A 58 -0.74 -8.03 1.95
C ASP A 58 -2.15 -8.27 1.40
N SER A 59 -3.16 -7.83 2.14
CA SER A 59 -4.56 -8.12 1.80
C SER A 59 -4.97 -7.53 0.44
N TYR A 60 -4.51 -6.33 0.12
CA TYR A 60 -4.82 -5.71 -1.17
C TYR A 60 -4.25 -6.53 -2.34
N ARG A 61 -2.99 -6.95 -2.22
CA ARG A 61 -2.34 -7.75 -3.28
C ARG A 61 -2.89 -9.16 -3.39
N THR A 62 -3.47 -9.69 -2.33
CA THR A 62 -4.15 -10.97 -2.38
C THR A 62 -5.32 -10.94 -3.37
N LEU A 63 -6.13 -9.86 -3.33
CA LEU A 63 -7.26 -9.71 -4.24
C LEU A 63 -6.88 -9.13 -5.60
N PHE A 64 -5.91 -8.24 -5.63
CA PHE A 64 -5.52 -7.52 -6.84
C PHE A 64 -4.02 -7.66 -7.11
N PRO A 65 -3.55 -8.86 -7.49
CA PRO A 65 -2.10 -9.13 -7.56
C PRO A 65 -1.36 -8.30 -8.62
N GLU A 66 -2.06 -7.78 -9.61
CA GLU A 66 -1.43 -7.04 -10.69
C GLU A 66 -1.98 -5.62 -10.91
N LYS A 67 -2.88 -5.18 -10.04
CA LYS A 67 -3.49 -3.86 -10.18
C LYS A 67 -2.46 -2.76 -9.85
N ASN A 68 -2.25 -1.84 -10.79
CA ASN A 68 -1.17 -0.85 -10.69
C ASN A 68 -1.67 0.60 -10.79
N ASP A 69 -2.95 0.84 -10.61
CA ASP A 69 -3.57 2.16 -10.84
C ASP A 69 -4.26 2.73 -9.61
N GLU A 70 -4.06 2.14 -8.43
CA GLU A 70 -4.60 2.66 -7.19
C GLU A 70 -3.49 2.87 -6.15
N PHE A 71 -3.53 4.02 -5.50
CA PHE A 71 -2.51 4.43 -4.54
C PHE A 71 -3.15 5.01 -3.31
N SER A 72 -2.43 4.99 -2.18
CA SER A 72 -2.95 5.47 -0.91
C SER A 72 -2.40 6.85 -0.52
N TRP A 73 -1.39 7.35 -1.22
CA TRP A 73 -0.78 8.63 -0.95
C TRP A 73 -0.53 9.40 -2.23
N PHE A 74 -0.81 10.70 -2.19
CA PHE A 74 -0.65 11.59 -3.35
C PHE A 74 -0.06 12.91 -2.89
N ASP A 75 1.02 13.33 -3.53
CA ASP A 75 1.68 14.59 -3.18
C ASP A 75 0.77 15.79 -3.48
N TYR A 76 0.60 16.67 -2.50
CA TYR A 76 -0.18 17.88 -2.66
C TYR A 76 0.43 18.84 -3.68
N ARG A 77 1.74 19.02 -3.63
CA ARG A 77 2.43 20.03 -4.44
C ARG A 77 2.33 19.72 -5.93
N SER A 78 2.54 18.48 -6.28
CA SER A 78 2.49 18.04 -7.68
C SER A 78 1.08 17.70 -8.13
N LYS A 79 0.11 17.75 -7.22
CA LYS A 79 -1.31 17.46 -7.50
C LYS A 79 -1.50 16.09 -8.15
N GLY A 80 -0.85 15.07 -7.57
CA GLY A 80 -0.88 13.73 -8.12
C GLY A 80 -2.26 13.10 -8.19
N PHE A 81 -3.15 13.44 -7.24
CA PHE A 81 -4.50 12.91 -7.21
C PHE A 81 -5.36 13.45 -8.36
N GLU A 82 -5.16 14.71 -8.74
CA GLU A 82 -5.93 15.37 -9.80
C GLU A 82 -5.43 15.02 -11.20
N ASP A 83 -4.27 14.40 -11.30
CA ASP A 83 -3.66 14.07 -12.60
C ASP A 83 -4.32 12.85 -13.26
N THR A 84 -4.13 12.73 -14.58
CA THR A 84 -4.65 11.60 -15.35
C THR A 84 -3.51 11.03 -16.21
N PRO A 85 -3.01 9.83 -15.89
CA PRO A 85 -3.36 8.99 -14.76
C PRO A 85 -2.87 9.58 -13.44
N LYS A 86 -3.50 9.18 -12.33
CA LYS A 86 -3.10 9.64 -11.01
C LYS A 86 -1.66 9.21 -10.71
N ARG A 87 -0.93 10.08 -10.00
CA ARG A 87 0.46 9.82 -9.60
C ARG A 87 0.56 9.74 -8.09
N GLY A 88 0.84 8.56 -7.56
CA GLY A 88 0.92 8.34 -6.14
C GLY A 88 1.71 7.11 -5.76
N LEU A 89 1.65 6.76 -4.48
CA LEU A 89 2.32 5.58 -3.92
C LEU A 89 1.33 4.82 -3.05
N ARG A 90 1.41 3.49 -3.07
CA ARG A 90 0.64 2.67 -2.14
C ARG A 90 1.55 2.35 -0.95
N ILE A 91 1.37 3.09 0.13
CA ILE A 91 2.21 3.01 1.33
C ILE A 91 1.42 2.73 2.61
N ASP A 92 0.10 2.72 2.53
CA ASP A 92 -0.78 2.34 3.64
C ASP A 92 -1.26 0.92 3.40
N HIS A 93 -1.21 0.08 4.42
CA HIS A 93 -1.38 -1.35 4.26
C HIS A 93 -2.24 -1.99 5.33
N ILE A 94 -2.84 -3.12 4.98
CA ILE A 94 -3.47 -4.05 5.92
C ILE A 94 -2.90 -5.42 5.63
N TRP A 95 -2.03 -5.91 6.52
CA TRP A 95 -1.37 -7.21 6.41
C TRP A 95 -1.99 -8.17 7.41
N VAL A 96 -2.29 -9.37 6.98
CA VAL A 96 -3.06 -10.33 7.77
C VAL A 96 -2.44 -11.71 7.73
N THR A 97 -2.71 -12.50 8.77
CA THR A 97 -2.28 -13.88 8.84
C THR A 97 -3.05 -14.74 7.83
N LYS A 98 -2.52 -15.93 7.53
CA LYS A 98 -3.04 -16.80 6.48
C LYS A 98 -4.54 -17.09 6.61
N LYS A 99 -5.00 -17.35 7.82
CA LYS A 99 -6.41 -17.66 8.07
C LYS A 99 -7.33 -16.50 7.70
N LEU A 100 -6.97 -15.29 8.11
CA LEU A 100 -7.73 -14.09 7.77
C LEU A 100 -7.62 -13.78 6.28
N ASN A 101 -6.45 -14.01 5.69
CA ASN A 101 -6.24 -13.75 4.27
C ASN A 101 -7.17 -14.61 3.40
N ALA A 102 -7.46 -15.84 3.85
CA ALA A 102 -8.41 -16.73 3.15
C ALA A 102 -9.86 -16.26 3.27
N LYS A 103 -10.15 -15.33 4.18
CA LYS A 103 -11.50 -14.83 4.44
C LYS A 103 -11.74 -13.42 3.92
N ILE A 104 -10.83 -12.87 3.13
CA ILE A 104 -11.00 -11.56 2.53
C ILE A 104 -12.11 -11.64 1.50
N LYS A 105 -13.12 -10.80 1.67
CA LYS A 105 -14.24 -10.70 0.74
C LYS A 105 -14.03 -9.58 -0.27
N ASP A 106 -13.49 -8.45 0.18
CA ASP A 106 -13.21 -7.32 -0.67
C ASP A 106 -12.21 -6.39 0.03
N CYS A 107 -11.59 -5.49 -0.73
CA CYS A 107 -10.75 -4.45 -0.17
C CYS A 107 -10.64 -3.31 -1.16
N GLY A 108 -10.16 -2.16 -0.70
CA GLY A 108 -10.03 -1.02 -1.59
C GLY A 108 -9.36 0.18 -0.96
N ILE A 109 -9.25 1.21 -1.78
CA ILE A 109 -8.71 2.52 -1.41
C ILE A 109 -9.79 3.54 -1.72
N ASP A 110 -10.19 4.33 -0.73
CA ASP A 110 -11.35 5.22 -0.84
C ASP A 110 -10.98 6.54 -1.49
N TYR A 111 -11.13 6.61 -2.79
CA TYR A 111 -10.86 7.83 -3.55
C TYR A 111 -11.93 8.89 -3.37
N ASP A 112 -13.15 8.52 -3.04
CA ASP A 112 -14.22 9.49 -2.78
C ASP A 112 -13.86 10.38 -1.59
N ILE A 113 -13.38 9.77 -0.52
CA ILE A 113 -12.94 10.53 0.66
C ILE A 113 -11.68 11.33 0.35
N ARG A 114 -10.72 10.75 -0.37
CA ARG A 114 -9.49 11.45 -0.74
C ARG A 114 -9.77 12.68 -1.60
N GLY A 115 -10.82 12.65 -2.40
CA GLY A 115 -11.21 13.76 -3.29
C GLY A 115 -12.10 14.81 -2.65
N MET A 116 -12.43 14.69 -1.36
CA MET A 116 -13.25 15.69 -0.66
C MET A 116 -12.50 17.00 -0.46
N ASP A 117 -13.23 18.05 -0.05
CA ASP A 117 -12.65 19.34 0.24
C ASP A 117 -11.66 19.23 1.42
N LYS A 118 -10.49 19.85 1.27
CA LYS A 118 -9.41 19.85 2.27
C LYS A 118 -9.04 18.43 2.75
N PRO A 119 -8.73 17.52 1.82
CA PRO A 119 -8.44 16.13 2.20
C PRO A 119 -7.06 15.96 2.82
N SER A 120 -6.87 14.80 3.49
CA SER A 120 -5.51 14.32 3.80
C SER A 120 -4.78 14.00 2.48
N ASP A 121 -3.46 13.97 2.50
CA ASP A 121 -2.69 13.46 1.36
C ASP A 121 -2.75 11.93 1.25
N HIS A 122 -3.30 11.25 2.28
CA HIS A 122 -3.57 9.83 2.24
C HIS A 122 -5.04 9.56 1.94
N ALA A 123 -5.30 8.46 1.22
CA ALA A 123 -6.64 7.93 1.00
C ALA A 123 -6.89 6.82 2.03
N PRO A 124 -8.10 6.74 2.62
CA PRO A 124 -8.41 5.62 3.51
C PRO A 124 -8.34 4.29 2.80
N ILE A 125 -7.82 3.28 3.49
CA ILE A 125 -7.79 1.90 2.99
C ILE A 125 -8.73 1.05 3.83
N TRP A 126 -9.25 -0.02 3.22
CA TRP A 126 -10.18 -0.90 3.93
C TRP A 126 -10.09 -2.33 3.41
N THR A 127 -10.42 -3.27 4.28
CA THR A 127 -10.54 -4.68 3.92
C THR A 127 -11.78 -5.26 4.61
N LEU A 128 -12.58 -5.97 3.85
CA LEU A 128 -13.79 -6.62 4.34
C LEU A 128 -13.54 -8.13 4.42
N PHE A 129 -13.85 -8.69 5.59
CA PHE A 129 -13.70 -10.13 5.82
C PHE A 129 -15.05 -10.81 5.98
N ASP A 130 -15.14 -12.04 5.53
CA ASP A 130 -16.29 -12.90 5.77
C ASP A 130 -15.94 -13.86 6.90
N LEU A 131 -16.18 -13.43 8.14
CA LEU A 131 -15.89 -14.20 9.33
C LEU A 131 -17.09 -15.05 9.71
#